data_6eb1672f20d982b6e44a8ea0942d26d6
#
_entry.id   6eb1672f20d982b6e44a8ea0942d26d6
#
_cell.length_a   1.000
_cell.length_b   1.000
_cell.length_c   1.000
_cell.angle_alpha   90.00
_cell.angle_beta   90.00
_cell.angle_gamma   90.00
#
_symmetry.space_group_name_H-M   'P 1'
#
loop_
_entity.id
_entity.type
_entity.pdbx_description
1 polymer ?
#
loop_
_entity_poly.entity_id
_entity_poly.type
_entity_poly.pdbx_seq_one_letter_code
_entity_poly.pdbx_strand_id
1 'polypeptide(L)'
;SVKEDLAVEKRISITPETVKKLIDLKFSVFLEKNYGDHLGITDEEFKNKGANLYDSAKEVLEKSEIILKVNCPSSEQINAIKNKSILIGQFDPFSNKEIINKLIKKDNKIFSLNLLPRITRAQSMDVLSSQANLAGYRAVIESVKEFGKAIPMMMTAAGTITPAKVLVIGAGVAGLQAIATAKRLGAIVSATDVRTAAKEQVESLGGKFLSVQGAENLETSEGYAKEASDDFKKKQAELLKNSVSKNDIIICTALIPGKKAPRIISEDMVKSMKHGSIIYDLAVGQGGNSAFSEADKIIVVNGVKVMGAKNILNNLALTASSLYAKNLFNFVYNLYSKEKKGIHINKEDEIVSKTLIDKEL
;
A
#
# COMPACT_ATOMS: atom_id res chain seq x y z
N SER A 1 -18.68 10.83 -2.15
CA SER A 1 -18.20 9.46 -1.95
C SER A 1 -19.20 8.60 -1.20
N VAL A 2 -19.10 7.30 -1.35
CA VAL A 2 -19.92 6.28 -0.69
C VAL A 2 -19.03 5.32 0.09
N LYS A 3 -19.59 4.56 1.03
CA LYS A 3 -18.84 3.55 1.79
C LYS A 3 -18.17 2.52 0.89
N GLU A 4 -17.04 2.04 1.35
CA GLU A 4 -16.42 0.83 0.80
C GLU A 4 -17.08 -0.41 1.44
N ASP A 5 -16.81 -1.60 0.88
CA ASP A 5 -17.17 -2.85 1.57
C ASP A 5 -16.24 -3.05 2.78
N LEU A 6 -16.76 -2.85 3.97
CA LEU A 6 -15.97 -2.90 5.21
C LEU A 6 -15.38 -4.28 5.52
N ALA A 7 -15.88 -5.33 4.90
CA ALA A 7 -15.27 -6.65 5.00
C ALA A 7 -13.90 -6.71 4.28
N VAL A 8 -13.71 -5.86 3.27
CA VAL A 8 -12.50 -5.85 2.43
C VAL A 8 -11.66 -4.60 2.66
N GLU A 9 -12.29 -3.42 2.80
CA GLU A 9 -11.63 -2.13 2.82
C GLU A 9 -12.22 -1.20 3.89
N LYS A 10 -11.41 -0.84 4.86
CA LYS A 10 -11.82 0.06 5.95
C LYS A 10 -11.36 1.50 5.76
N ARG A 11 -10.54 1.78 4.76
CA ARG A 11 -10.15 3.16 4.45
C ARG A 11 -11.33 3.91 3.84
N ILE A 12 -11.33 5.23 4.03
CA ILE A 12 -12.25 6.16 3.38
C ILE A 12 -11.48 7.12 2.47
N SER A 13 -12.09 7.56 1.40
CA SER A 13 -11.47 8.44 0.38
C SER A 13 -11.58 9.93 0.71
N ILE A 14 -12.43 10.31 1.66
CA ILE A 14 -12.68 11.69 2.08
C ILE A 14 -12.69 11.75 3.60
N THR A 15 -12.01 12.74 4.19
CA THR A 15 -12.01 13.02 5.63
C THR A 15 -12.61 14.40 5.89
N PRO A 16 -13.02 14.76 7.12
CA PRO A 16 -13.51 16.10 7.43
C PRO A 16 -12.54 17.22 7.02
N GLU A 17 -11.21 16.98 7.14
CA GLU A 17 -10.19 17.93 6.67
C GLU A 17 -10.27 18.16 5.17
N THR A 18 -10.40 17.08 4.38
CA THR A 18 -10.47 17.19 2.92
C THR A 18 -11.81 17.69 2.42
N VAL A 19 -12.92 17.42 3.15
CA VAL A 19 -14.23 18.10 2.90
C VAL A 19 -14.05 19.61 2.93
N LYS A 20 -13.45 20.16 4.01
CA LYS A 20 -13.24 21.60 4.11
C LYS A 20 -12.46 22.16 2.92
N LYS A 21 -11.39 21.48 2.50
CA LYS A 21 -10.56 21.90 1.35
C LYS A 21 -11.36 21.87 0.03
N LEU A 22 -12.21 20.86 -0.17
CA LEU A 22 -13.07 20.77 -1.36
C LEU A 22 -14.15 21.87 -1.38
N ILE A 23 -14.76 22.17 -0.23
CA ILE A 23 -15.73 23.29 -0.09
C ILE A 23 -15.06 24.63 -0.40
N ASP A 24 -13.82 24.84 0.05
CA ASP A 24 -13.06 26.07 -0.23
C ASP A 24 -12.80 26.25 -1.75
N LEU A 25 -12.68 25.13 -2.51
CA LEU A 25 -12.62 25.12 -3.97
C LEU A 25 -14.02 25.24 -4.65
N LYS A 26 -15.09 25.45 -3.87
CA LYS A 26 -16.48 25.58 -4.34
C LYS A 26 -17.10 24.29 -4.88
N PHE A 27 -16.58 23.12 -4.49
CA PHE A 27 -17.27 21.85 -4.71
C PHE A 27 -18.35 21.63 -3.65
N SER A 28 -19.47 21.03 -4.06
CA SER A 28 -20.43 20.44 -3.12
C SER A 28 -20.00 19.02 -2.80
N VAL A 29 -19.88 18.68 -1.52
CA VAL A 29 -19.46 17.34 -1.08
C VAL A 29 -20.67 16.56 -0.61
N PHE A 30 -20.88 15.39 -1.22
CA PHE A 30 -21.96 14.45 -0.92
C PHE A 30 -21.40 13.17 -0.36
N LEU A 31 -21.89 12.74 0.81
CA LEU A 31 -21.46 11.51 1.48
C LEU A 31 -22.69 10.69 1.88
N GLU A 32 -22.51 9.40 1.96
CA GLU A 32 -23.46 8.48 2.57
C GLU A 32 -23.41 8.64 4.08
N LYS A 33 -24.56 8.56 4.79
CA LYS A 33 -24.60 8.57 6.26
C LYS A 33 -23.76 7.45 6.87
N ASN A 34 -23.22 7.70 8.04
CA ASN A 34 -22.33 6.78 8.75
C ASN A 34 -21.07 6.43 7.93
N TYR A 35 -20.59 7.35 7.08
CA TYR A 35 -19.46 7.14 6.16
C TYR A 35 -18.16 6.85 6.90
N GLY A 36 -17.94 7.49 8.03
CA GLY A 36 -16.72 7.39 8.84
C GLY A 36 -16.88 6.67 10.19
N ASP A 37 -18.07 6.20 10.54
CA ASP A 37 -18.38 5.69 11.88
C ASP A 37 -17.46 4.58 12.35
N HIS A 38 -17.11 3.65 11.48
CA HIS A 38 -16.18 2.56 11.77
C HIS A 38 -14.75 3.01 12.08
N LEU A 39 -14.43 4.27 11.80
CA LEU A 39 -13.16 4.94 12.13
C LEU A 39 -13.30 5.91 13.31
N GLY A 40 -14.46 6.00 13.92
CA GLY A 40 -14.78 6.96 14.98
C GLY A 40 -14.97 8.39 14.49
N ILE A 41 -15.23 8.60 13.19
CA ILE A 41 -15.50 9.91 12.60
C ILE A 41 -17.01 10.02 12.37
N THR A 42 -17.65 10.93 13.09
CA THR A 42 -19.11 11.07 13.10
C THR A 42 -19.65 11.83 11.86
N ASP A 43 -20.90 11.60 11.55
CA ASP A 43 -21.62 12.36 10.52
C ASP A 43 -21.64 13.88 10.81
N GLU A 44 -21.66 14.26 12.09
CA GLU A 44 -21.64 15.65 12.51
C GLU A 44 -20.30 16.33 12.19
N GLU A 45 -19.18 15.64 12.36
CA GLU A 45 -17.88 16.17 11.96
C GLU A 45 -17.78 16.45 10.47
N PHE A 46 -18.38 15.62 9.63
CA PHE A 46 -18.47 15.88 8.18
C PHE A 46 -19.41 17.06 7.85
N LYS A 47 -20.59 17.13 8.48
CA LYS A 47 -21.54 18.25 8.31
C LYS A 47 -20.93 19.58 8.72
N ASN A 48 -20.22 19.64 9.85
CA ASN A 48 -19.55 20.84 10.37
C ASN A 48 -18.45 21.36 9.43
N LYS A 49 -17.96 20.49 8.48
CA LYS A 49 -17.04 20.89 7.41
C LYS A 49 -17.72 21.21 6.10
N GLY A 50 -19.06 21.10 6.03
CA GLY A 50 -19.87 21.49 4.87
C GLY A 50 -20.29 20.32 3.96
N ALA A 51 -20.16 19.06 4.40
CA ALA A 51 -20.67 17.92 3.64
C ALA A 51 -22.20 17.80 3.75
N ASN A 52 -22.83 17.36 2.67
CA ASN A 52 -24.24 16.96 2.64
C ASN A 52 -24.32 15.43 2.75
N LEU A 53 -25.12 14.94 3.69
CA LEU A 53 -25.26 13.50 3.95
C LEU A 53 -26.60 12.98 3.40
N TYR A 54 -26.54 11.78 2.83
CA TYR A 54 -27.68 11.09 2.23
C TYR A 54 -27.84 9.70 2.81
N ASP A 55 -29.05 9.16 2.77
CA ASP A 55 -29.40 7.89 3.41
C ASP A 55 -28.83 6.67 2.66
N SER A 56 -28.59 6.82 1.35
CA SER A 56 -28.14 5.70 0.50
C SER A 56 -26.97 6.07 -0.41
N ALA A 57 -26.14 5.08 -0.71
CA ALA A 57 -25.08 5.17 -1.73
C ALA A 57 -25.66 5.57 -3.10
N LYS A 58 -26.84 5.06 -3.44
CA LYS A 58 -27.53 5.37 -4.71
C LYS A 58 -27.78 6.85 -4.87
N GLU A 59 -28.37 7.50 -3.86
CA GLU A 59 -28.64 8.95 -3.91
C GLU A 59 -27.38 9.77 -4.08
N VAL A 60 -26.30 9.40 -3.38
CA VAL A 60 -25.00 10.06 -3.50
C VAL A 60 -24.45 9.92 -4.92
N LEU A 61 -24.47 8.71 -5.48
CA LEU A 61 -23.91 8.42 -6.81
C LEU A 61 -24.72 9.08 -7.93
N GLU A 62 -26.05 9.07 -7.83
CA GLU A 62 -26.94 9.72 -8.78
C GLU A 62 -26.79 11.26 -8.81
N LYS A 63 -26.33 11.87 -7.73
CA LYS A 63 -26.09 13.32 -7.64
C LYS A 63 -24.66 13.72 -8.01
N SER A 64 -23.70 12.82 -7.87
CA SER A 64 -22.27 13.13 -8.01
C SER A 64 -21.82 13.19 -9.46
N GLU A 65 -21.03 14.20 -9.80
CA GLU A 65 -20.29 14.32 -11.07
C GLU A 65 -18.87 13.79 -10.93
N ILE A 66 -18.29 13.89 -9.72
CA ILE A 66 -16.96 13.40 -9.37
C ILE A 66 -17.10 12.43 -8.21
N ILE A 67 -16.55 11.25 -8.37
CA ILE A 67 -16.64 10.17 -7.39
C ILE A 67 -15.23 9.81 -6.93
N LEU A 68 -14.97 10.02 -5.64
CA LEU A 68 -13.71 9.63 -4.99
C LEU A 68 -13.94 8.31 -4.25
N LYS A 69 -13.14 7.28 -4.56
CA LYS A 69 -13.22 5.97 -3.91
C LYS A 69 -11.83 5.41 -3.63
N VAL A 70 -11.76 4.42 -2.77
CA VAL A 70 -10.54 3.64 -2.58
C VAL A 70 -10.45 2.56 -3.65
N ASN A 71 -11.44 1.69 -3.72
CA ASN A 71 -11.51 0.57 -4.67
C ASN A 71 -12.50 0.84 -5.80
N CYS A 72 -12.49 -0.01 -6.81
CA CYS A 72 -13.51 -0.02 -7.86
C CYS A 72 -14.91 -0.11 -7.27
N PRO A 73 -15.90 0.57 -7.87
CA PRO A 73 -17.29 0.45 -7.45
C PRO A 73 -17.83 -0.97 -7.73
N SER A 74 -18.78 -1.43 -6.89
CA SER A 74 -19.50 -2.67 -7.12
C SER A 74 -20.41 -2.57 -8.35
N SER A 75 -20.88 -3.71 -8.86
CA SER A 75 -21.82 -3.74 -9.98
C SER A 75 -23.11 -2.95 -9.71
N GLU A 76 -23.59 -2.97 -8.47
CA GLU A 76 -24.75 -2.20 -8.04
C GLU A 76 -24.46 -0.68 -8.05
N GLN A 77 -23.30 -0.29 -7.52
CA GLN A 77 -22.87 1.10 -7.54
C GLN A 77 -22.69 1.64 -8.98
N ILE A 78 -22.16 0.79 -9.91
CA ILE A 78 -21.99 1.18 -11.32
C ILE A 78 -23.33 1.57 -11.95
N ASN A 79 -24.42 0.87 -11.63
CA ASN A 79 -25.74 1.18 -12.16
C ASN A 79 -26.24 2.56 -11.73
N ALA A 80 -25.93 2.98 -10.50
CA ALA A 80 -26.30 4.28 -9.94
C ALA A 80 -25.40 5.44 -10.40
N ILE A 81 -24.18 5.16 -10.88
CA ILE A 81 -23.27 6.19 -11.37
C ILE A 81 -23.81 6.81 -12.66
N LYS A 82 -23.88 8.14 -12.71
CA LYS A 82 -24.27 8.87 -13.92
C LYS A 82 -23.32 8.61 -15.08
N ASN A 83 -23.85 8.74 -16.29
CA ASN A 83 -23.01 8.85 -17.48
C ASN A 83 -22.16 10.14 -17.42
N LYS A 84 -20.96 10.09 -17.98
CA LYS A 84 -20.00 11.22 -18.04
C LYS A 84 -19.46 11.67 -16.69
N SER A 85 -19.60 10.86 -15.65
CA SER A 85 -18.97 11.11 -14.35
C SER A 85 -17.44 10.90 -14.41
N ILE A 86 -16.74 11.54 -13.47
CA ILE A 86 -15.31 11.36 -13.25
C ILE A 86 -15.11 10.51 -12.01
N LEU A 87 -14.39 9.39 -12.15
CA LEU A 87 -14.03 8.55 -11.02
C LEU A 87 -12.52 8.66 -10.74
N ILE A 88 -12.17 8.84 -9.47
CA ILE A 88 -10.75 8.97 -9.05
C ILE A 88 -10.51 8.02 -7.88
N GLY A 89 -9.50 7.15 -7.99
CA GLY A 89 -9.17 6.20 -6.93
C GLY A 89 -8.05 5.24 -7.29
N GLN A 90 -7.89 4.22 -6.47
CA GLN A 90 -6.89 3.17 -6.63
C GLN A 90 -7.55 1.94 -7.29
N PHE A 91 -7.86 2.05 -8.58
CA PHE A 91 -8.75 1.10 -9.26
C PHE A 91 -8.06 -0.12 -9.88
N ASP A 92 -6.74 -0.21 -9.81
CA ASP A 92 -5.94 -1.32 -10.35
C ASP A 92 -6.47 -1.87 -11.70
N PRO A 93 -6.15 -1.21 -12.81
CA PRO A 93 -6.72 -1.56 -14.12
C PRO A 93 -6.29 -2.94 -14.61
N PHE A 94 -5.21 -3.49 -14.07
CA PHE A 94 -4.74 -4.83 -14.43
C PHE A 94 -5.67 -5.92 -13.88
N SER A 95 -6.19 -5.73 -12.67
CA SER A 95 -7.06 -6.69 -12.00
C SER A 95 -8.55 -6.43 -12.22
N ASN A 96 -8.95 -5.19 -12.57
CA ASN A 96 -10.35 -4.77 -12.62
C ASN A 96 -10.82 -4.34 -14.03
N LYS A 97 -10.22 -4.92 -15.08
CA LYS A 97 -10.50 -4.58 -16.48
C LYS A 97 -11.99 -4.59 -16.83
N GLU A 98 -12.74 -5.61 -16.43
CA GLU A 98 -14.18 -5.73 -16.74
C GLU A 98 -15.01 -4.61 -16.11
N ILE A 99 -14.72 -4.26 -14.86
CA ILE A 99 -15.41 -3.19 -14.13
C ILE A 99 -15.14 -1.85 -14.79
N ILE A 100 -13.88 -1.60 -15.12
CA ILE A 100 -13.44 -0.37 -15.78
C ILE A 100 -14.11 -0.24 -17.15
N ASN A 101 -14.15 -1.30 -17.95
CA ASN A 101 -14.81 -1.27 -19.25
C ASN A 101 -16.32 -1.00 -19.15
N LYS A 102 -17.01 -1.54 -18.11
CA LYS A 102 -18.43 -1.19 -17.86
C LYS A 102 -18.61 0.30 -17.58
N LEU A 103 -17.71 0.91 -16.84
CA LEU A 103 -17.76 2.36 -16.55
C LEU A 103 -17.48 3.19 -17.80
N ILE A 104 -16.53 2.78 -18.64
CA ILE A 104 -16.19 3.46 -19.90
C ILE A 104 -17.36 3.44 -20.87
N LYS A 105 -18.11 2.33 -20.95
CA LYS A 105 -19.34 2.24 -21.78
C LYS A 105 -20.42 3.25 -21.38
N LYS A 106 -20.38 3.80 -20.17
CA LYS A 106 -21.21 4.91 -19.70
C LYS A 106 -20.60 6.29 -19.99
N ASP A 107 -19.55 6.38 -20.82
CA ASP A 107 -18.79 7.61 -21.13
C ASP A 107 -18.16 8.25 -19.88
N ASN A 108 -17.86 7.44 -18.85
CA ASN A 108 -17.18 7.90 -17.65
C ASN A 108 -15.67 8.03 -17.89
N LYS A 109 -15.04 8.99 -17.21
CA LYS A 109 -13.61 9.18 -17.20
C LYS A 109 -13.02 8.64 -15.89
N ILE A 110 -12.07 7.74 -15.99
CA ILE A 110 -11.53 7.03 -14.85
C ILE A 110 -10.06 7.44 -14.65
N PHE A 111 -9.75 7.98 -13.49
CA PHE A 111 -8.38 8.23 -13.08
C PHE A 111 -7.94 7.15 -12.09
N SER A 112 -7.07 6.24 -12.55
CA SER A 112 -6.47 5.23 -11.68
C SER A 112 -5.13 5.70 -11.16
N LEU A 113 -5.06 6.00 -9.86
CA LEU A 113 -3.81 6.47 -9.23
C LEU A 113 -2.76 5.36 -9.08
N ASN A 114 -3.09 4.12 -9.44
CA ASN A 114 -2.09 3.06 -9.64
C ASN A 114 -1.11 3.37 -10.80
N LEU A 115 -1.54 4.20 -11.75
CA LEU A 115 -0.79 4.59 -12.94
C LEU A 115 -0.08 5.94 -12.80
N LEU A 116 -0.05 6.51 -11.59
CA LEU A 116 0.56 7.81 -11.35
C LEU A 116 2.06 7.77 -11.69
N PRO A 117 2.57 8.70 -12.54
CA PRO A 117 3.99 8.73 -12.89
C PRO A 117 4.86 9.12 -11.68
N ARG A 118 6.06 8.54 -11.60
CA ARG A 118 7.01 8.83 -10.52
C ARG A 118 7.84 10.08 -10.82
N ILE A 119 7.19 11.22 -10.84
CA ILE A 119 7.82 12.54 -11.02
C ILE A 119 7.63 13.40 -9.77
N THR A 120 8.51 14.38 -9.56
CA THR A 120 8.50 15.22 -8.34
C THR A 120 7.15 15.89 -8.09
N ARG A 121 6.49 16.40 -9.14
CA ARG A 121 5.19 17.06 -9.04
C ARG A 121 4.06 16.12 -8.60
N ALA A 122 4.19 14.81 -8.86
CA ALA A 122 3.18 13.82 -8.49
C ALA A 122 3.36 13.26 -7.06
N GLN A 123 4.46 13.53 -6.37
CA GLN A 123 4.76 12.93 -5.06
C GLN A 123 3.65 13.12 -4.02
N SER A 124 3.04 14.30 -3.98
CA SER A 124 1.94 14.57 -3.04
C SER A 124 0.63 13.83 -3.35
N MET A 125 0.52 13.27 -4.55
CA MET A 125 -0.62 12.50 -5.05
C MET A 125 -0.37 10.97 -5.01
N ASP A 126 0.87 10.54 -4.65
CA ASP A 126 1.30 9.14 -4.72
C ASP A 126 0.67 8.30 -3.60
N VAL A 127 -0.49 7.73 -3.93
CA VAL A 127 -1.23 6.81 -3.04
C VAL A 127 -0.45 5.51 -2.80
N LEU A 128 0.33 5.04 -3.78
CA LEU A 128 1.07 3.79 -3.63
C LEU A 128 2.17 3.94 -2.58
N SER A 129 2.95 5.01 -2.66
CA SER A 129 4.04 5.27 -1.71
C SER A 129 3.52 5.60 -0.31
N SER A 130 2.49 6.44 -0.18
CA SER A 130 1.94 6.79 1.13
C SER A 130 1.39 5.57 1.87
N GLN A 131 0.71 4.68 1.16
CA GLN A 131 0.12 3.48 1.73
C GLN A 131 1.18 2.38 1.96
N ALA A 132 2.15 2.20 1.06
CA ALA A 132 3.26 1.27 1.26
C ALA A 132 4.11 1.62 2.48
N ASN A 133 4.33 2.89 2.75
CA ASN A 133 5.02 3.36 3.95
C ASN A 133 4.32 2.85 5.23
N LEU A 134 3.01 3.05 5.33
CA LEU A 134 2.21 2.57 6.46
C LEU A 134 2.19 1.03 6.56
N ALA A 135 2.15 0.35 5.41
CA ALA A 135 2.19 -1.11 5.38
C ALA A 135 3.51 -1.65 5.95
N GLY A 136 4.65 -1.05 5.59
CA GLY A 136 5.96 -1.41 6.13
C GLY A 136 6.05 -1.22 7.64
N TYR A 137 5.56 -0.09 8.15
CA TYR A 137 5.44 0.16 9.59
C TYR A 137 4.59 -0.93 10.27
N ARG A 138 3.38 -1.17 9.75
CA ARG A 138 2.44 -2.08 10.39
C ARG A 138 2.93 -3.53 10.37
N ALA A 139 3.61 -3.98 9.32
CA ALA A 139 4.17 -5.31 9.23
C ALA A 139 5.17 -5.61 10.37
N VAL A 140 5.98 -4.63 10.74
CA VAL A 140 6.89 -4.76 11.90
C VAL A 140 6.08 -4.86 13.18
N ILE A 141 5.09 -4.01 13.40
CA ILE A 141 4.27 -4.02 14.62
C ILE A 141 3.50 -5.34 14.78
N GLU A 142 2.89 -5.85 13.70
CA GLU A 142 2.21 -7.15 13.74
C GLU A 142 3.20 -8.30 14.02
N SER A 143 4.40 -8.23 13.45
CA SER A 143 5.44 -9.22 13.73
C SER A 143 5.87 -9.18 15.20
N VAL A 144 6.07 -8.01 15.76
CA VAL A 144 6.45 -7.82 17.17
C VAL A 144 5.37 -8.33 18.11
N LYS A 145 4.09 -8.09 17.81
CA LYS A 145 2.95 -8.58 18.57
C LYS A 145 2.95 -10.11 18.69
N GLU A 146 3.30 -10.80 17.60
CA GLU A 146 3.32 -12.28 17.53
C GLU A 146 4.65 -12.88 17.98
N PHE A 147 5.71 -12.08 18.13
CA PHE A 147 7.04 -12.52 18.50
C PHE A 147 7.18 -12.62 20.03
N GLY A 148 7.38 -13.81 20.55
CA GLY A 148 7.39 -14.08 21.99
C GLY A 148 8.65 -13.63 22.75
N LYS A 149 9.48 -12.72 22.17
CA LYS A 149 10.70 -12.21 22.79
C LYS A 149 10.76 -10.68 22.72
N ALA A 150 11.60 -10.07 23.56
CA ALA A 150 11.89 -8.65 23.49
C ALA A 150 12.61 -8.29 22.19
N ILE A 151 12.38 -7.08 21.69
CA ILE A 151 13.04 -6.59 20.48
C ILE A 151 14.37 -5.91 20.80
N PRO A 152 14.44 -4.93 21.74
CA PRO A 152 15.69 -4.25 22.03
C PRO A 152 16.62 -5.09 22.93
N MET A 153 17.88 -4.72 22.93
CA MET A 153 18.79 -5.13 23.99
C MET A 153 18.33 -4.55 25.33
N MET A 154 18.29 -5.37 26.36
CA MET A 154 17.98 -4.91 27.72
C MET A 154 18.95 -5.55 28.72
N MET A 155 19.30 -4.80 29.74
CA MET A 155 20.12 -5.29 30.87
C MET A 155 19.22 -5.39 32.10
N THR A 156 19.25 -6.56 32.73
CA THR A 156 18.50 -6.83 33.97
C THR A 156 19.43 -7.43 35.03
N ALA A 157 19.00 -7.45 36.26
CA ALA A 157 19.75 -8.11 37.34
C ALA A 157 19.96 -9.62 37.07
N ALA A 158 19.06 -10.24 36.25
CA ALA A 158 19.18 -11.65 35.87
C ALA A 158 20.04 -11.87 34.59
N GLY A 159 20.56 -10.81 33.97
CA GLY A 159 21.40 -10.89 32.78
C GLY A 159 20.96 -9.99 31.63
N THR A 160 21.64 -10.14 30.51
CA THR A 160 21.44 -9.36 29.29
C THR A 160 20.52 -10.08 28.30
N ILE A 161 19.50 -9.37 27.83
CA ILE A 161 18.65 -9.81 26.71
C ILE A 161 19.27 -9.30 25.42
N THR A 162 19.58 -10.20 24.50
CA THR A 162 20.13 -9.84 23.19
C THR A 162 19.03 -9.27 22.27
N PRO A 163 19.34 -8.29 21.41
CA PRO A 163 18.35 -7.72 20.51
C PRO A 163 17.91 -8.72 19.45
N ALA A 164 16.64 -8.62 19.04
CA ALA A 164 16.10 -9.40 17.94
C ALA A 164 16.78 -9.03 16.61
N LYS A 165 16.94 -10.02 15.74
CA LYS A 165 17.49 -9.85 14.38
C LYS A 165 16.37 -9.85 13.37
N VAL A 166 16.30 -8.80 12.57
CA VAL A 166 15.28 -8.60 11.54
C VAL A 166 15.92 -8.58 10.15
N LEU A 167 15.39 -9.37 9.24
CA LEU A 167 15.76 -9.35 7.82
C LEU A 167 14.61 -8.77 7.02
N VAL A 168 14.88 -7.74 6.21
CA VAL A 168 13.91 -7.16 5.28
C VAL A 168 14.27 -7.56 3.85
N ILE A 169 13.34 -8.18 3.13
CA ILE A 169 13.48 -8.60 1.74
C ILE A 169 12.70 -7.65 0.86
N GLY A 170 13.41 -6.87 0.07
CA GLY A 170 12.90 -5.72 -0.68
C GLY A 170 13.06 -4.42 0.11
N ALA A 171 13.83 -3.48 -0.43
CA ALA A 171 14.08 -2.16 0.15
C ALA A 171 13.39 -1.04 -0.65
N GLY A 172 12.15 -1.27 -1.09
CA GLY A 172 11.25 -0.22 -1.58
C GLY A 172 10.66 0.59 -0.42
N VAL A 173 9.66 1.42 -0.69
CA VAL A 173 9.05 2.30 0.33
C VAL A 173 8.62 1.52 1.58
N ALA A 174 7.92 0.40 1.41
CA ALA A 174 7.50 -0.45 2.53
C ALA A 174 8.70 -1.05 3.29
N GLY A 175 9.69 -1.56 2.56
CA GLY A 175 10.88 -2.16 3.16
C GLY A 175 11.74 -1.16 3.92
N LEU A 176 11.98 0.03 3.36
CA LEU A 176 12.71 1.10 4.04
C LEU A 176 12.01 1.55 5.31
N GLN A 177 10.69 1.66 5.29
CA GLN A 177 9.93 1.99 6.50
C GLN A 177 9.96 0.85 7.52
N ALA A 178 9.92 -0.41 7.08
CA ALA A 178 10.08 -1.56 7.97
C ALA A 178 11.46 -1.54 8.64
N ILE A 179 12.53 -1.26 7.89
CA ILE A 179 13.90 -1.08 8.42
C ILE A 179 13.91 0.01 9.49
N ALA A 180 13.41 1.21 9.15
CA ALA A 180 13.37 2.35 10.07
C ALA A 180 12.59 2.04 11.35
N THR A 181 11.45 1.35 11.23
CA THR A 181 10.61 0.97 12.37
C THR A 181 11.31 -0.07 13.25
N ALA A 182 11.84 -1.14 12.67
CA ALA A 182 12.55 -2.18 13.41
C ALA A 182 13.80 -1.63 14.12
N LYS A 183 14.55 -0.73 13.48
CA LYS A 183 15.69 -0.03 14.09
C LYS A 183 15.26 0.82 15.30
N ARG A 184 14.18 1.59 15.19
CA ARG A 184 13.65 2.39 16.31
C ARG A 184 13.20 1.53 17.49
N LEU A 185 12.73 0.31 17.22
CA LEU A 185 12.40 -0.66 18.27
C LEU A 185 13.64 -1.35 18.86
N GLY A 186 14.85 -1.06 18.38
CA GLY A 186 16.11 -1.57 18.90
C GLY A 186 16.57 -2.90 18.31
N ALA A 187 15.98 -3.34 17.19
CA ALA A 187 16.42 -4.53 16.48
C ALA A 187 17.77 -4.36 15.76
N ILE A 188 18.48 -5.44 15.54
CA ILE A 188 19.58 -5.52 14.58
C ILE A 188 18.97 -5.84 13.22
N VAL A 189 19.07 -4.88 12.28
CA VAL A 189 18.38 -4.98 10.99
C VAL A 189 19.36 -5.22 9.86
N SER A 190 19.07 -6.20 9.02
CA SER A 190 19.68 -6.42 7.71
C SER A 190 18.61 -6.35 6.61
N ALA A 191 19.01 -6.02 5.40
CA ALA A 191 18.10 -5.99 4.26
C ALA A 191 18.80 -6.41 2.98
N THR A 192 18.00 -6.88 2.01
CA THR A 192 18.46 -7.18 0.65
C THR A 192 17.48 -6.64 -0.38
N ASP A 193 17.99 -6.19 -1.52
CA ASP A 193 17.21 -5.76 -2.68
C ASP A 193 17.98 -6.12 -3.96
N VAL A 194 17.28 -6.26 -5.07
CA VAL A 194 17.90 -6.51 -6.38
C VAL A 194 18.48 -5.24 -7.00
N ARG A 195 18.06 -4.07 -6.52
CA ARG A 195 18.54 -2.76 -6.96
C ARG A 195 19.75 -2.34 -6.11
N THR A 196 20.87 -2.07 -6.75
CA THR A 196 22.09 -1.64 -6.04
C THR A 196 21.94 -0.27 -5.38
N ALA A 197 21.12 0.61 -5.95
CA ALA A 197 20.79 1.93 -5.38
C ALA A 197 20.11 1.84 -3.99
N ALA A 198 19.46 0.72 -3.67
CA ALA A 198 18.85 0.51 -2.36
C ALA A 198 19.87 0.38 -1.23
N LYS A 199 21.14 0.06 -1.52
CA LYS A 199 22.19 -0.12 -0.52
C LYS A 199 22.40 1.14 0.34
N GLU A 200 22.62 2.28 -0.30
CA GLU A 200 22.84 3.54 0.39
C GLU A 200 21.63 3.93 1.27
N GLN A 201 20.42 3.70 0.77
CA GLN A 201 19.20 3.99 1.50
C GLN A 201 19.07 3.10 2.77
N VAL A 202 19.39 1.80 2.66
CA VAL A 202 19.37 0.88 3.80
C VAL A 202 20.43 1.26 4.84
N GLU A 203 21.64 1.55 4.41
CA GLU A 203 22.76 1.92 5.29
C GLU A 203 22.52 3.27 5.99
N SER A 204 21.89 4.24 5.31
CA SER A 204 21.50 5.54 5.91
C SER A 204 20.48 5.38 7.04
N LEU A 205 19.65 4.34 7.00
CA LEU A 205 18.72 3.99 8.08
C LEU A 205 19.37 3.15 9.21
N GLY A 206 20.68 2.88 9.10
CA GLY A 206 21.43 2.07 10.05
C GLY A 206 21.21 0.57 9.91
N GLY A 207 20.68 0.11 8.78
CA GLY A 207 20.58 -1.30 8.42
C GLY A 207 21.85 -1.81 7.74
N LYS A 208 22.11 -3.11 7.79
CA LYS A 208 23.18 -3.75 7.03
C LYS A 208 22.63 -4.26 5.70
N PHE A 209 23.19 -3.80 4.57
CA PHE A 209 22.80 -4.31 3.28
C PHE A 209 23.51 -5.64 2.97
N LEU A 210 22.74 -6.63 2.54
CA LEU A 210 23.23 -7.93 2.10
C LEU A 210 23.21 -7.96 0.58
N SER A 211 24.39 -7.89 -0.04
CA SER A 211 24.56 -7.90 -1.49
C SER A 211 24.90 -9.28 -2.02
N VAL A 212 24.36 -9.62 -3.19
CA VAL A 212 24.83 -10.76 -4.00
C VAL A 212 26.13 -10.34 -4.68
N GLN A 213 27.18 -11.14 -4.58
CA GLN A 213 28.46 -10.83 -5.24
C GLN A 213 28.31 -10.81 -6.76
N GLY A 214 28.82 -9.76 -7.40
CA GLY A 214 28.75 -9.58 -8.85
C GLY A 214 27.34 -9.24 -9.36
N ALA A 215 26.46 -8.72 -8.49
CA ALA A 215 25.12 -8.35 -8.88
C ALA A 215 25.11 -7.15 -9.84
N GLU A 216 24.41 -7.30 -10.97
CA GLU A 216 24.04 -6.20 -11.84
C GLU A 216 22.89 -5.39 -11.19
N ASN A 217 22.80 -4.10 -11.55
CA ASN A 217 21.66 -3.28 -11.11
C ASN A 217 20.40 -3.66 -11.85
N LEU A 218 19.45 -4.28 -11.16
CA LEU A 218 18.17 -4.70 -11.70
C LEU A 218 17.08 -3.65 -11.40
N GLU A 219 17.28 -2.43 -11.91
CA GLU A 219 16.34 -1.32 -11.76
C GLU A 219 15.75 -0.90 -13.10
N THR A 220 14.43 -0.61 -13.13
CA THR A 220 13.77 0.02 -14.28
C THR A 220 14.00 1.54 -14.25
N SER A 221 13.74 2.23 -15.36
CA SER A 221 13.76 3.70 -15.42
C SER A 221 12.78 4.36 -14.43
N GLU A 222 11.77 3.62 -14.01
CA GLU A 222 10.75 4.07 -13.04
C GLU A 222 11.10 3.71 -11.58
N GLY A 223 12.30 3.14 -11.32
CA GLY A 223 12.77 2.78 -9.97
C GLY A 223 12.15 1.48 -9.41
N TYR A 224 11.55 0.65 -10.25
CA TYR A 224 11.08 -0.69 -9.85
C TYR A 224 12.14 -1.76 -10.11
N ALA A 225 12.02 -2.88 -9.39
CA ALA A 225 12.86 -4.04 -9.64
C ALA A 225 12.52 -4.67 -11.01
N LYS A 226 13.56 -4.98 -11.79
CA LYS A 226 13.45 -5.84 -12.97
C LYS A 226 13.42 -7.31 -12.56
N GLU A 227 12.97 -8.16 -13.47
CA GLU A 227 13.07 -9.60 -13.28
C GLU A 227 14.55 -10.02 -13.29
N ALA A 228 14.95 -10.75 -12.24
CA ALA A 228 16.32 -11.22 -12.08
C ALA A 228 16.62 -12.43 -12.98
N SER A 229 17.86 -12.54 -13.46
CA SER A 229 18.36 -13.72 -14.17
C SER A 229 18.37 -14.96 -13.27
N ASP A 230 18.37 -16.14 -13.85
CA ASP A 230 18.39 -17.39 -13.08
C ASP A 230 19.69 -17.57 -12.28
N ASP A 231 20.82 -17.07 -12.78
CA ASP A 231 22.09 -17.05 -12.06
C ASP A 231 22.02 -16.14 -10.82
N PHE A 232 21.43 -14.94 -11.00
CA PHE A 232 21.22 -14.05 -9.87
C PHE A 232 20.27 -14.67 -8.83
N LYS A 233 19.16 -15.28 -9.27
CA LYS A 233 18.22 -15.98 -8.36
C LYS A 233 18.89 -17.08 -7.56
N LYS A 234 19.80 -17.86 -8.18
CA LYS A 234 20.58 -18.91 -7.49
C LYS A 234 21.50 -18.31 -6.42
N LYS A 235 22.30 -17.29 -6.76
CA LYS A 235 23.19 -16.61 -5.83
C LYS A 235 22.42 -15.92 -4.70
N GLN A 236 21.29 -15.32 -4.99
CA GLN A 236 20.38 -14.74 -4.01
C GLN A 236 19.81 -15.80 -3.07
N ALA A 237 19.41 -16.95 -3.59
CA ALA A 237 18.89 -18.05 -2.79
C ALA A 237 19.96 -18.60 -1.82
N GLU A 238 21.21 -18.69 -2.25
CA GLU A 238 22.33 -19.12 -1.39
C GLU A 238 22.61 -18.09 -0.28
N LEU A 239 22.69 -16.79 -0.61
CA LEU A 239 22.82 -15.71 0.35
C LEU A 239 21.70 -15.76 1.40
N LEU A 240 20.46 -15.92 0.94
CA LEU A 240 19.28 -15.96 1.80
C LEU A 240 19.24 -17.21 2.67
N LYS A 241 19.59 -18.38 2.14
CA LYS A 241 19.67 -19.62 2.90
C LYS A 241 20.56 -19.47 4.14
N ASN A 242 21.69 -18.79 3.99
CA ASN A 242 22.63 -18.51 5.09
C ASN A 242 22.16 -17.42 6.05
N SER A 243 21.28 -16.54 5.60
CA SER A 243 20.80 -15.39 6.38
C SER A 243 19.51 -15.70 7.14
N VAL A 244 18.56 -16.39 6.50
CA VAL A 244 17.21 -16.67 7.03
C VAL A 244 17.28 -17.38 8.38
N SER A 245 18.10 -18.43 8.53
CA SER A 245 18.24 -19.22 9.75
C SER A 245 18.81 -18.42 10.96
N LYS A 246 19.45 -17.28 10.69
CA LYS A 246 20.09 -16.43 11.72
C LYS A 246 19.18 -15.31 12.20
N ASN A 247 18.09 -15.05 11.52
CA ASN A 247 17.14 -13.99 11.84
C ASN A 247 15.95 -14.50 12.64
N ASP A 248 15.39 -13.63 13.46
CA ASP A 248 14.24 -13.93 14.31
C ASP A 248 12.94 -13.49 13.62
N ILE A 249 12.99 -12.40 12.85
CA ILE A 249 11.86 -11.85 12.08
C ILE A 249 12.28 -11.58 10.65
N ILE A 250 11.47 -11.97 9.70
CA ILE A 250 11.63 -11.65 8.27
C ILE A 250 10.42 -10.86 7.78
N ILE A 251 10.66 -9.72 7.15
CA ILE A 251 9.63 -8.91 6.51
C ILE A 251 9.84 -8.99 4.98
N CYS A 252 8.88 -9.58 4.28
CA CYS A 252 8.91 -9.70 2.82
C CYS A 252 8.08 -8.57 2.19
N THR A 253 8.69 -7.82 1.27
CA THR A 253 8.05 -6.68 0.60
C THR A 253 8.28 -6.67 -0.91
N ALA A 254 8.81 -7.75 -1.49
CA ALA A 254 9.19 -7.81 -2.89
C ALA A 254 7.95 -7.98 -3.78
N LEU A 255 7.60 -6.94 -4.53
CA LEU A 255 6.48 -6.90 -5.45
C LEU A 255 6.93 -6.39 -6.83
N ILE A 256 6.35 -6.95 -7.88
CA ILE A 256 6.50 -6.48 -9.25
C ILE A 256 5.09 -6.06 -9.72
N PRO A 257 4.89 -4.79 -10.09
CA PRO A 257 3.58 -4.30 -10.52
C PRO A 257 2.97 -5.16 -11.63
N GLY A 258 1.69 -5.53 -11.48
CA GLY A 258 0.95 -6.31 -12.47
C GLY A 258 1.37 -7.78 -12.64
N LYS A 259 2.30 -8.28 -11.80
CA LYS A 259 2.75 -9.67 -11.85
C LYS A 259 2.56 -10.37 -10.51
N LYS A 260 2.54 -11.71 -10.55
CA LYS A 260 2.59 -12.52 -9.33
C LYS A 260 3.89 -12.25 -8.57
N ALA A 261 3.80 -12.18 -7.24
CA ALA A 261 4.97 -11.98 -6.39
C ALA A 261 6.01 -13.10 -6.56
N PRO A 262 7.30 -12.77 -6.63
CA PRO A 262 8.35 -13.79 -6.72
C PRO A 262 8.42 -14.60 -5.42
N ARG A 263 8.50 -15.93 -5.55
CA ARG A 263 8.73 -16.82 -4.40
C ARG A 263 10.22 -16.80 -4.05
N ILE A 264 10.56 -16.14 -2.95
CA ILE A 264 11.96 -15.88 -2.54
C ILE A 264 12.38 -16.79 -1.38
N ILE A 265 11.49 -16.99 -0.40
CA ILE A 265 11.72 -17.86 0.76
C ILE A 265 11.11 -19.23 0.46
N SER A 266 11.97 -20.24 0.32
CA SER A 266 11.59 -21.63 0.09
C SER A 266 11.09 -22.32 1.36
N GLU A 267 10.48 -23.50 1.21
CA GLU A 267 10.06 -24.33 2.35
C GLU A 267 11.22 -24.69 3.27
N ASP A 268 12.37 -25.07 2.68
CA ASP A 268 13.57 -25.45 3.47
C ASP A 268 14.10 -24.24 4.24
N MET A 269 14.05 -23.06 3.66
CA MET A 269 14.44 -21.84 4.37
C MET A 269 13.52 -21.57 5.56
N VAL A 270 12.19 -21.70 5.40
CA VAL A 270 11.24 -21.57 6.52
C VAL A 270 11.56 -22.60 7.60
N LYS A 271 11.73 -23.87 7.22
CA LYS A 271 12.02 -24.96 8.16
C LYS A 271 13.36 -24.82 8.87
N SER A 272 14.32 -24.05 8.31
CA SER A 272 15.64 -23.79 8.89
C SER A 272 15.65 -22.66 9.93
N MET A 273 14.58 -21.90 10.05
CA MET A 273 14.48 -20.81 11.02
C MET A 273 14.32 -21.35 12.46
N LYS A 274 14.68 -20.51 13.41
CA LYS A 274 14.54 -20.85 14.84
C LYS A 274 13.06 -20.95 15.21
N HIS A 275 12.75 -21.86 16.12
CA HIS A 275 11.41 -21.95 16.72
C HIS A 275 11.02 -20.60 17.36
N GLY A 276 9.79 -20.15 17.10
CA GLY A 276 9.27 -18.85 17.54
C GLY A 276 9.62 -17.68 16.61
N SER A 277 10.34 -17.93 15.48
CA SER A 277 10.58 -16.92 14.46
C SER A 277 9.31 -16.56 13.70
N ILE A 278 9.30 -15.35 13.10
CA ILE A 278 8.18 -14.79 12.35
C ILE A 278 8.61 -14.49 10.91
N ILE A 279 7.76 -14.82 9.94
CA ILE A 279 7.80 -14.29 8.58
C ILE A 279 6.52 -13.49 8.36
N TYR A 280 6.65 -12.20 8.08
CA TYR A 280 5.53 -11.36 7.66
C TYR A 280 5.64 -11.07 6.16
N ASP A 281 4.65 -11.51 5.40
CA ASP A 281 4.64 -11.41 3.94
C ASP A 281 3.63 -10.35 3.47
N LEU A 282 4.13 -9.16 3.08
CA LEU A 282 3.31 -8.09 2.51
C LEU A 282 2.88 -8.37 1.07
N ALA A 283 3.50 -9.35 0.41
CA ALA A 283 3.18 -9.76 -0.95
C ALA A 283 2.09 -10.85 -1.03
N VAL A 284 1.53 -11.27 0.11
CA VAL A 284 0.60 -12.39 0.20
C VAL A 284 -0.61 -12.25 -0.72
N GLY A 285 -1.13 -11.03 -0.91
CA GLY A 285 -2.25 -10.75 -1.84
C GLY A 285 -1.93 -11.03 -3.32
N GLN A 286 -0.64 -11.09 -3.69
CA GLN A 286 -0.15 -11.39 -5.04
C GLN A 286 0.57 -12.75 -5.11
N GLY A 287 0.26 -13.66 -4.20
CA GLY A 287 0.79 -15.02 -4.15
C GLY A 287 1.94 -15.24 -3.18
N GLY A 288 2.45 -14.19 -2.55
CA GLY A 288 3.44 -14.24 -1.48
C GLY A 288 4.89 -14.48 -1.91
N ASN A 289 5.82 -13.89 -1.14
CA ASN A 289 7.26 -14.10 -1.31
C ASN A 289 7.77 -15.34 -0.55
N SER A 290 7.03 -15.83 0.44
CA SER A 290 7.42 -16.98 1.25
C SER A 290 6.56 -18.21 0.92
N ALA A 291 7.17 -19.39 1.03
CA ALA A 291 6.43 -20.63 1.14
C ALA A 291 5.50 -20.57 2.34
N PHE A 292 4.36 -21.24 2.26
CA PHE A 292 3.32 -21.27 3.30
C PHE A 292 2.60 -19.94 3.55
N SER A 293 2.86 -18.87 2.76
CA SER A 293 2.09 -17.62 2.85
C SER A 293 0.65 -17.83 2.42
N GLU A 294 -0.29 -17.63 3.35
CA GLU A 294 -1.73 -17.60 3.11
C GLU A 294 -2.30 -16.28 3.65
N ALA A 295 -3.14 -15.63 2.83
CA ALA A 295 -3.72 -14.35 3.19
C ALA A 295 -4.62 -14.46 4.42
N ASP A 296 -4.45 -13.52 5.37
CA ASP A 296 -5.26 -13.39 6.58
C ASP A 296 -5.20 -14.62 7.53
N LYS A 297 -4.15 -15.45 7.37
CA LYS A 297 -3.89 -16.60 8.23
C LYS A 297 -2.48 -16.56 8.83
N ILE A 298 -2.33 -17.24 9.96
CA ILE A 298 -1.04 -17.56 10.57
C ILE A 298 -0.80 -19.05 10.39
N ILE A 299 0.15 -19.40 9.54
CA ILE A 299 0.56 -20.80 9.31
C ILE A 299 1.80 -21.09 10.16
N VAL A 300 1.76 -22.16 10.92
CA VAL A 300 2.88 -22.56 11.79
C VAL A 300 3.59 -23.77 11.20
N VAL A 301 4.87 -23.60 10.88
CA VAL A 301 5.72 -24.66 10.33
C VAL A 301 6.98 -24.78 11.18
N ASN A 302 7.22 -25.91 11.82
CA ASN A 302 8.35 -26.12 12.76
C ASN A 302 8.47 -24.98 13.80
N GLY A 303 7.32 -24.50 14.31
CA GLY A 303 7.26 -23.40 15.26
C GLY A 303 7.59 -22.01 14.69
N VAL A 304 7.78 -21.88 13.38
CA VAL A 304 7.89 -20.60 12.66
C VAL A 304 6.49 -20.17 12.24
N LYS A 305 6.09 -18.95 12.57
CA LYS A 305 4.81 -18.36 12.12
C LYS A 305 5.02 -17.64 10.80
N VAL A 306 4.32 -18.08 9.74
CA VAL A 306 4.24 -17.38 8.45
C VAL A 306 2.89 -16.70 8.38
N MET A 307 2.88 -15.39 8.19
CA MET A 307 1.67 -14.57 8.27
C MET A 307 1.72 -13.41 7.27
N GLY A 308 0.55 -12.87 6.94
CA GLY A 308 0.39 -11.71 6.07
C GLY A 308 -1.08 -11.38 5.87
N ALA A 309 -1.43 -10.12 5.96
CA ALA A 309 -2.78 -9.65 5.71
C ALA A 309 -2.96 -9.27 4.24
N LYS A 310 -4.11 -9.64 3.65
CA LYS A 310 -4.46 -9.23 2.29
C LYS A 310 -4.54 -7.70 2.18
N ASN A 311 -5.07 -7.06 3.22
CA ASN A 311 -5.10 -5.61 3.35
C ASN A 311 -4.67 -5.18 4.76
N ILE A 312 -3.35 -5.09 4.98
CA ILE A 312 -2.77 -4.70 6.26
C ILE A 312 -3.19 -3.29 6.72
N LEU A 313 -3.57 -2.42 5.78
CA LEU A 313 -3.98 -1.05 6.07
C LEU A 313 -5.31 -0.97 6.82
N ASN A 314 -6.12 -2.01 6.78
CA ASN A 314 -7.32 -2.12 7.61
C ASN A 314 -7.00 -2.05 9.12
N ASN A 315 -5.78 -2.42 9.52
CA ASN A 315 -5.31 -2.32 10.91
C ASN A 315 -4.77 -0.92 11.26
N LEU A 316 -4.77 0.02 10.29
CA LEU A 316 -4.35 1.43 10.41
C LEU A 316 -5.32 2.34 9.65
N ALA A 317 -6.56 1.92 9.47
CA ALA A 317 -7.48 2.55 8.51
C ALA A 317 -7.68 4.05 8.74
N LEU A 318 -7.67 4.53 9.98
CA LEU A 318 -7.78 5.96 10.28
C LEU A 318 -6.61 6.78 9.72
N THR A 319 -5.37 6.37 10.02
CA THR A 319 -4.17 7.05 9.51
C THR A 319 -4.03 6.89 7.99
N ALA A 320 -4.31 5.68 7.48
CA ALA A 320 -4.27 5.38 6.06
C ALA A 320 -5.29 6.23 5.27
N SER A 321 -6.50 6.39 5.80
CA SER A 321 -7.54 7.27 5.23
C SER A 321 -7.12 8.72 5.18
N SER A 322 -6.51 9.22 6.26
CA SER A 322 -6.03 10.62 6.31
C SER A 322 -5.01 10.92 5.21
N LEU A 323 -4.03 10.03 4.99
CA LEU A 323 -3.05 10.20 3.91
C LEU A 323 -3.67 9.99 2.53
N TYR A 324 -4.49 8.96 2.39
CA TYR A 324 -5.16 8.64 1.13
C TYR A 324 -6.06 9.80 0.65
N ALA A 325 -6.90 10.33 1.55
CA ALA A 325 -7.77 11.47 1.25
C ALA A 325 -6.98 12.72 0.84
N LYS A 326 -5.80 12.96 1.46
CA LYS A 326 -4.89 14.05 1.06
C LYS A 326 -4.30 13.83 -0.33
N ASN A 327 -3.89 12.60 -0.64
CA ASN A 327 -3.41 12.28 -1.99
C ASN A 327 -4.50 12.52 -3.04
N LEU A 328 -5.74 12.05 -2.78
CA LEU A 328 -6.88 12.28 -3.68
C LEU A 328 -7.21 13.77 -3.83
N PHE A 329 -7.22 14.51 -2.73
CA PHE A 329 -7.42 15.96 -2.78
C PHE A 329 -6.37 16.66 -3.65
N ASN A 330 -5.09 16.31 -3.48
CA ASN A 330 -4.01 16.87 -4.29
C ASN A 330 -4.18 16.54 -5.78
N PHE A 331 -4.65 15.33 -6.10
CA PHE A 331 -4.96 14.97 -7.48
C PHE A 331 -6.16 15.76 -8.03
N VAL A 332 -7.25 15.90 -7.26
CA VAL A 332 -8.37 16.76 -7.63
C VAL A 332 -7.90 18.21 -7.84
N TYR A 333 -7.03 18.71 -6.97
CA TYR A 333 -6.45 20.06 -7.10
C TYR A 333 -5.60 20.22 -8.36
N ASN A 334 -4.86 19.19 -8.77
CA ASN A 334 -4.12 19.18 -10.05
C ASN A 334 -5.06 19.28 -11.27
N LEU A 335 -6.28 18.73 -11.17
CA LEU A 335 -7.29 18.85 -12.20
C LEU A 335 -8.09 20.17 -12.13
N TYR A 336 -7.98 20.93 -11.03
CA TYR A 336 -8.80 22.11 -10.79
C TYR A 336 -8.31 23.32 -11.57
N SER A 337 -9.19 23.92 -12.38
CA SER A 337 -8.94 25.21 -13.05
C SER A 337 -9.55 26.35 -12.25
N LYS A 338 -8.72 27.31 -11.82
CA LYS A 338 -9.18 28.53 -11.13
C LYS A 338 -10.03 29.40 -12.05
N GLU A 339 -9.73 29.43 -13.33
CA GLU A 339 -10.46 30.22 -14.35
C GLU A 339 -11.87 29.66 -14.56
N LYS A 340 -11.97 28.32 -14.74
CA LYS A 340 -13.23 27.62 -14.99
C LYS A 340 -13.98 27.30 -13.69
N LYS A 341 -13.37 27.51 -12.53
CA LYS A 341 -13.91 27.15 -11.20
C LYS A 341 -14.43 25.70 -11.13
N GLY A 342 -13.68 24.78 -11.76
CA GLY A 342 -14.07 23.37 -11.85
C GLY A 342 -12.97 22.50 -12.42
N ILE A 343 -13.27 21.23 -12.67
CA ILE A 343 -12.32 20.26 -13.22
C ILE A 343 -12.05 20.57 -14.70
N HIS A 344 -10.75 20.58 -15.03
CA HIS A 344 -10.26 20.68 -16.38
C HIS A 344 -9.29 19.55 -16.67
N ILE A 345 -9.63 18.69 -17.63
CA ILE A 345 -8.81 17.54 -18.01
C ILE A 345 -7.90 17.95 -19.16
N ASN A 346 -6.67 18.33 -18.83
CA ASN A 346 -5.62 18.61 -19.82
C ASN A 346 -4.83 17.34 -20.12
N LYS A 347 -5.05 16.74 -21.29
CA LYS A 347 -4.35 15.50 -21.71
C LYS A 347 -2.88 15.71 -22.08
N GLU A 348 -2.41 16.94 -22.19
CA GLU A 348 -0.99 17.26 -22.39
C GLU A 348 -0.21 17.16 -21.08
N ASP A 349 -0.89 17.25 -19.94
CA ASP A 349 -0.27 17.03 -18.63
C ASP A 349 0.05 15.53 -18.44
N GLU A 350 1.32 15.22 -18.16
CA GLU A 350 1.80 13.85 -18.01
C GLU A 350 1.05 13.09 -16.88
N ILE A 351 0.74 13.77 -15.77
CA ILE A 351 -0.01 13.16 -14.65
C ILE A 351 -1.41 12.76 -15.14
N VAL A 352 -2.07 13.65 -15.86
CA VAL A 352 -3.41 13.43 -16.39
C VAL A 352 -3.40 12.32 -17.45
N SER A 353 -2.50 12.40 -18.44
CA SER A 353 -2.43 11.44 -19.55
C SER A 353 -2.10 10.02 -19.11
N LYS A 354 -1.23 9.86 -18.10
CA LYS A 354 -0.85 8.54 -17.56
C LYS A 354 -1.93 7.90 -16.69
N THR A 355 -2.68 8.70 -15.93
CA THR A 355 -3.69 8.19 -14.99
C THR A 355 -5.07 8.03 -15.59
N LEU A 356 -5.36 8.73 -16.69
CA LEU A 356 -6.67 8.72 -17.35
C LEU A 356 -6.87 7.43 -18.16
N ILE A 357 -7.98 6.75 -17.88
CA ILE A 357 -8.49 5.62 -18.66
C ILE A 357 -9.83 6.09 -19.24
N ASP A 358 -9.86 6.39 -20.52
CA ASP A 358 -11.05 6.86 -21.27
C ASP A 358 -11.35 6.01 -22.50
N LYS A 359 -10.68 4.86 -22.64
CA LYS A 359 -10.90 3.84 -23.67
C LYS A 359 -10.93 2.47 -23.04
N GLU A 360 -11.62 1.52 -23.63
CA GLU A 360 -11.65 0.13 -23.18
C GLU A 360 -10.23 -0.46 -23.15
N LEU A 361 -9.95 -1.21 -22.06
CA LEU A 361 -8.65 -1.83 -21.78
C LEU A 361 -8.48 -3.15 -22.55
#